data_c82aac971ef87ee79a186ab2745377db
#
_entry.id   c82aac971ef87ee79a186ab2745377db
#
_cell.length_a   1.000
_cell.length_b   1.000
_cell.length_c   1.000
_cell.angle_alpha   90.00
_cell.angle_beta   90.00
_cell.angle_gamma   90.00
#
_symmetry.space_group_name_H-M   'P 1'
#
loop_
_entity.id
_entity.type
_entity.pdbx_description
1 polymer ?
#
loop_
_entity_poly.entity_id
_entity_poly.type
_entity_poly.pdbx_seq_one_letter_code
_entity_poly.pdbx_strand_id
1 'polypeptide(L)'
;MRINLIKAAAVTLPVVALVGFAFHATLGQQTNDDFNFSTNQPMDMSNFKKPDAAELKKKLTREQFEVTQNAATEAPFANQYWDYHAQGLYVDVVSGQPLFSSLDKFDSGCGWPSFSKPLSATDVVEHVDDSLGMERTEVRSQAADSHLGHVFDDGPGPTHLRYCINSASLRFIPLDKMEAAGYGKYLDPFIKAGLYKPTNTSTNSAAGK
;
A
#
# COMPACT_ATOMS: atom_id res chain seq x y z
N MET A 1 74.46 36.06 34.66
CA MET A 1 73.15 35.50 34.73
C MET A 1 72.32 36.15 33.62
N ARG A 2 72.16 35.44 32.48
CA ARG A 2 71.52 35.96 31.25
C ARG A 2 70.19 35.32 31.14
N ILE A 3 69.13 36.13 31.17
CA ILE A 3 67.78 35.69 31.01
C ILE A 3 67.40 35.76 29.54
N ASN A 4 67.18 34.62 28.90
CA ASN A 4 66.71 34.56 27.52
C ASN A 4 65.19 34.73 27.46
N LEU A 5 64.75 35.81 26.79
CA LEU A 5 63.36 36.06 26.46
C LEU A 5 62.96 35.22 25.26
N ILE A 6 62.08 34.28 25.46
CA ILE A 6 61.46 33.47 24.37
C ILE A 6 60.30 34.28 23.79
N LYS A 7 60.43 34.67 22.54
CA LYS A 7 59.33 35.31 21.77
C LYS A 7 58.30 34.27 21.40
N ALA A 8 57.07 34.46 21.92
CA ALA A 8 55.94 33.68 21.48
C ALA A 8 55.45 34.16 20.11
N ALA A 9 55.49 33.29 19.12
CA ALA A 9 54.86 33.52 17.82
C ALA A 9 53.37 33.22 17.89
N ALA A 10 52.56 34.21 17.58
CA ALA A 10 51.10 34.02 17.47
C ALA A 10 50.81 33.36 16.13
N VAL A 11 50.30 32.15 16.17
CA VAL A 11 49.77 31.41 15.00
C VAL A 11 48.29 31.80 14.85
N THR A 12 48.03 32.63 13.84
CA THR A 12 46.63 32.92 13.42
C THR A 12 46.12 31.78 12.56
N LEU A 13 45.15 31.03 13.10
CA LEU A 13 44.40 30.04 12.35
C LEU A 13 43.32 30.73 11.49
N PRO A 14 43.18 30.38 10.20
CA PRO A 14 42.08 30.89 9.41
C PRO A 14 40.75 30.23 9.85
N VAL A 15 39.76 31.06 10.12
CA VAL A 15 38.38 30.62 10.33
C VAL A 15 37.83 30.13 9.00
N VAL A 16 37.77 28.82 8.82
CA VAL A 16 37.04 28.22 7.70
C VAL A 16 35.55 28.29 8.04
N ALA A 17 34.82 29.20 7.39
CA ALA A 17 33.39 29.24 7.44
C ALA A 17 32.81 27.96 6.78
N LEU A 18 32.38 27.03 7.59
CA LEU A 18 31.56 25.89 7.17
C LEU A 18 30.18 26.44 6.73
N VAL A 19 30.00 26.64 5.42
CA VAL A 19 28.69 26.82 4.82
C VAL A 19 27.99 25.46 4.89
N GLY A 20 27.17 25.29 5.93
CA GLY A 20 26.29 24.16 6.08
C GLY A 20 25.24 24.18 4.96
N PHE A 21 25.44 23.41 3.91
CA PHE A 21 24.36 23.01 3.00
C PHE A 21 23.43 22.07 3.78
N ALA A 22 22.35 22.65 4.32
CA ALA A 22 21.22 21.88 4.79
C ALA A 22 20.60 21.18 3.55
N PHE A 23 20.96 19.93 3.31
CA PHE A 23 20.18 19.04 2.45
C PHE A 23 18.83 18.82 3.14
N HIS A 24 17.85 19.64 2.80
CA HIS A 24 16.47 19.28 2.99
C HIS A 24 16.18 18.16 1.98
N ALA A 25 16.31 16.92 2.43
CA ALA A 25 15.70 15.79 1.75
C ALA A 25 14.20 16.01 1.81
N THR A 26 13.65 16.68 0.82
CA THR A 26 12.22 16.62 0.52
C THR A 26 11.98 15.18 0.13
N LEU A 27 11.53 14.35 1.09
CA LEU A 27 10.85 13.10 0.77
C LEU A 27 9.65 13.52 -0.10
N GLY A 28 9.85 13.42 -1.42
CA GLY A 28 8.74 13.53 -2.35
C GLY A 28 7.75 12.43 -1.99
N GLN A 29 6.66 12.81 -1.31
CA GLN A 29 5.44 12.04 -1.35
C GLN A 29 5.07 11.97 -2.83
N GLN A 30 5.47 10.89 -3.47
CA GLN A 30 4.95 10.51 -4.77
C GLN A 30 3.48 10.18 -4.51
N THR A 31 2.64 11.18 -4.75
CA THR A 31 1.20 11.00 -4.73
C THR A 31 0.88 10.02 -5.86
N ASN A 32 0.33 8.88 -5.51
CA ASN A 32 -0.15 7.85 -6.45
C ASN A 32 -1.39 8.33 -7.26
N ASP A 33 -1.49 9.64 -7.52
CA ASP A 33 -2.66 10.27 -8.14
C ASP A 33 -2.72 10.11 -9.67
N ASP A 34 -1.68 9.54 -10.31
CA ASP A 34 -1.60 9.42 -11.76
C ASP A 34 -2.28 8.17 -12.35
N PHE A 35 -2.90 7.33 -11.53
CA PHE A 35 -3.85 6.36 -12.04
C PHE A 35 -5.18 7.08 -12.28
N ASN A 36 -5.31 7.69 -13.46
CA ASN A 36 -6.52 8.37 -13.91
C ASN A 36 -7.69 7.37 -14.05
N PHE A 37 -8.27 6.96 -12.92
CA PHE A 37 -9.58 6.35 -12.86
C PHE A 37 -10.65 7.46 -12.89
N SER A 38 -10.68 8.20 -14.01
CA SER A 38 -11.78 9.12 -14.30
C SER A 38 -12.94 8.32 -14.88
N THR A 39 -13.65 7.57 -14.07
CA THR A 39 -15.01 7.16 -14.43
C THR A 39 -15.81 6.87 -13.16
N ASN A 40 -16.96 7.54 -13.00
CA ASN A 40 -18.06 7.15 -12.12
C ASN A 40 -18.72 5.82 -12.55
N GLN A 41 -17.98 4.94 -13.21
CA GLN A 41 -18.45 3.61 -13.60
C GLN A 41 -18.07 2.60 -12.52
N PRO A 42 -18.95 1.66 -12.18
CA PRO A 42 -18.62 0.57 -11.28
C PRO A 42 -17.36 -0.15 -11.76
N MET A 43 -16.45 -0.48 -10.84
CA MET A 43 -15.25 -1.27 -11.15
C MET A 43 -15.68 -2.63 -11.72
N ASP A 44 -15.56 -2.77 -13.03
CA ASP A 44 -15.83 -4.03 -13.75
C ASP A 44 -14.51 -4.69 -14.17
N MET A 45 -14.21 -5.83 -13.54
CA MET A 45 -13.01 -6.61 -13.81
C MET A 45 -13.15 -7.58 -14.99
N SER A 46 -14.36 -7.73 -15.57
CA SER A 46 -14.63 -8.71 -16.62
C SER A 46 -13.81 -8.49 -17.89
N ASN A 47 -13.43 -7.25 -18.17
CA ASN A 47 -12.64 -6.86 -19.34
C ASN A 47 -11.18 -6.50 -19.00
N PHE A 48 -10.74 -6.72 -17.76
CA PHE A 48 -9.37 -6.41 -17.38
C PHE A 48 -8.38 -7.28 -18.18
N LYS A 49 -7.38 -6.64 -18.79
CA LYS A 49 -6.24 -7.30 -19.40
C LYS A 49 -4.98 -6.79 -18.74
N LYS A 50 -4.22 -7.71 -18.16
CA LYS A 50 -2.94 -7.38 -17.54
C LYS A 50 -2.02 -6.72 -18.59
N PRO A 51 -1.48 -5.52 -18.33
CA PRO A 51 -0.48 -4.91 -19.19
C PRO A 51 0.79 -5.77 -19.28
N ASP A 52 1.54 -5.61 -20.36
CA ASP A 52 2.83 -6.30 -20.48
C ASP A 52 3.88 -5.76 -19.48
N ALA A 53 4.99 -6.49 -19.33
CA ALA A 53 6.03 -6.14 -18.37
C ALA A 53 6.67 -4.77 -18.64
N ALA A 54 6.75 -4.33 -19.91
CA ALA A 54 7.33 -3.04 -20.27
C ALA A 54 6.41 -1.88 -19.85
N GLU A 55 5.09 -2.06 -20.02
CA GLU A 55 4.08 -1.11 -19.56
C GLU A 55 3.99 -1.06 -18.03
N LEU A 56 4.03 -2.24 -17.37
CA LEU A 56 4.03 -2.30 -15.92
C LEU A 56 5.25 -1.59 -15.31
N LYS A 57 6.45 -1.77 -15.89
CA LYS A 57 7.66 -1.04 -15.45
C LYS A 57 7.56 0.48 -15.59
N LYS A 58 6.72 0.99 -16.49
CA LYS A 58 6.48 2.44 -16.62
C LYS A 58 5.47 2.97 -15.61
N LYS A 59 4.51 2.12 -15.19
CA LYS A 59 3.38 2.50 -14.33
C LYS A 59 3.65 2.27 -12.85
N LEU A 60 4.43 1.25 -12.52
CA LEU A 60 4.74 0.84 -11.16
C LEU A 60 6.08 1.41 -10.71
N THR A 61 6.22 1.65 -9.41
CA THR A 61 7.54 1.86 -8.83
C THR A 61 8.36 0.58 -8.99
N ARG A 62 9.69 0.69 -8.86
CA ARG A 62 10.56 -0.49 -8.91
C ARG A 62 10.14 -1.53 -7.87
N GLU A 63 9.86 -1.12 -6.63
CA GLU A 63 9.46 -2.01 -5.55
C GLU A 63 8.11 -2.69 -5.85
N GLN A 64 7.10 -1.94 -6.30
CA GLN A 64 5.82 -2.50 -6.71
C GLN A 64 5.98 -3.54 -7.82
N PHE A 65 6.84 -3.25 -8.82
CA PHE A 65 7.12 -4.20 -9.90
C PHE A 65 7.81 -5.47 -9.39
N GLU A 66 8.87 -5.33 -8.58
CA GLU A 66 9.61 -6.49 -8.03
C GLU A 66 8.70 -7.35 -7.14
N VAL A 67 7.88 -6.73 -6.29
CA VAL A 67 6.94 -7.46 -5.43
C VAL A 67 5.88 -8.15 -6.28
N THR A 68 5.14 -7.42 -7.13
CA THR A 68 3.98 -7.99 -7.81
C THR A 68 4.32 -8.96 -8.95
N GLN A 69 5.47 -8.77 -9.63
CA GLN A 69 5.84 -9.55 -10.82
C GLN A 69 6.95 -10.58 -10.57
N ASN A 70 7.82 -10.33 -9.60
CA ASN A 70 8.98 -11.18 -9.31
C ASN A 70 8.92 -11.84 -7.92
N ALA A 71 7.76 -11.76 -7.24
CA ALA A 71 7.51 -12.33 -5.91
C ALA A 71 8.57 -11.89 -4.86
N ALA A 72 9.07 -10.65 -4.97
CA ALA A 72 9.90 -10.07 -3.95
C ALA A 72 9.09 -9.72 -2.69
N THR A 73 9.77 -9.52 -1.57
CA THR A 73 9.17 -9.09 -0.30
C THR A 73 9.78 -7.75 0.10
N GLU A 74 8.95 -6.77 0.41
CA GLU A 74 9.37 -5.48 0.96
C GLU A 74 9.88 -5.60 2.40
N ALA A 75 10.54 -4.56 2.91
CA ALA A 75 11.09 -4.58 4.27
C ALA A 75 9.99 -4.53 5.33
N PRO A 76 10.09 -5.35 6.42
CA PRO A 76 9.14 -5.30 7.52
C PRO A 76 9.27 -3.98 8.29
N PHE A 77 8.16 -3.47 8.82
CA PHE A 77 8.04 -2.23 9.60
C PHE A 77 8.51 -0.95 8.88
N ALA A 78 8.85 -1.06 7.58
CA ALA A 78 9.31 0.04 6.75
C ALA A 78 8.51 0.14 5.43
N ASN A 79 7.25 -0.25 5.47
CA ASN A 79 6.33 -0.22 4.34
C ASN A 79 5.08 0.61 4.65
N GLN A 80 4.29 0.93 3.64
CA GLN A 80 3.27 1.98 3.72
C GLN A 80 2.09 1.62 4.65
N TYR A 81 1.68 0.35 4.74
CA TYR A 81 0.41 -0.02 5.36
C TYR A 81 0.53 -0.92 6.59
N TRP A 82 1.74 -1.26 7.07
CA TRP A 82 1.89 -2.11 8.24
C TRP A 82 1.21 -1.53 9.49
N ASP A 83 1.33 -0.21 9.71
CA ASP A 83 0.75 0.55 10.82
C ASP A 83 -0.26 1.61 10.27
N TYR A 84 -1.13 1.21 9.33
CA TYR A 84 -2.09 2.11 8.72
C TYR A 84 -3.52 1.70 9.09
N HIS A 85 -4.28 2.61 9.76
CA HIS A 85 -5.57 2.31 10.39
C HIS A 85 -6.76 3.07 9.77
N ALA A 86 -6.57 3.80 8.67
CA ALA A 86 -7.67 4.48 8.00
C ALA A 86 -8.70 3.49 7.46
N GLN A 87 -9.98 3.90 7.44
CA GLN A 87 -11.07 3.08 6.91
C GLN A 87 -11.12 3.16 5.39
N GLY A 88 -11.28 2.00 4.74
CA GLY A 88 -11.35 1.89 3.30
C GLY A 88 -11.03 0.51 2.76
N LEU A 89 -10.74 0.45 1.46
CA LEU A 89 -10.37 -0.76 0.76
C LEU A 89 -8.89 -0.79 0.39
N TYR A 90 -8.34 -1.99 0.35
CA TYR A 90 -7.04 -2.29 -0.24
C TYR A 90 -7.26 -3.03 -1.56
N VAL A 91 -6.77 -2.46 -2.64
CA VAL A 91 -6.94 -2.99 -4.00
C VAL A 91 -5.59 -3.38 -4.58
N ASP A 92 -5.57 -4.32 -5.52
CA ASP A 92 -4.36 -4.67 -6.29
C ASP A 92 -3.82 -3.42 -7.00
N VAL A 93 -2.55 -3.12 -6.82
CA VAL A 93 -1.90 -1.96 -7.44
C VAL A 93 -1.84 -2.05 -8.96
N VAL A 94 -1.85 -3.26 -9.53
CA VAL A 94 -1.78 -3.52 -10.98
C VAL A 94 -3.15 -3.38 -11.64
N SER A 95 -4.17 -4.03 -11.08
CA SER A 95 -5.50 -4.14 -11.70
C SER A 95 -6.55 -3.21 -11.11
N GLY A 96 -6.35 -2.76 -9.87
CA GLY A 96 -7.39 -2.10 -9.09
C GLY A 96 -8.44 -3.08 -8.54
N GLN A 97 -8.26 -4.39 -8.67
CA GLN A 97 -9.16 -5.38 -8.09
C GLN A 97 -9.24 -5.20 -6.58
N PRO A 98 -10.45 -5.06 -5.99
CA PRO A 98 -10.62 -5.06 -4.54
C PRO A 98 -10.19 -6.39 -3.94
N LEU A 99 -9.37 -6.33 -2.90
CA LEU A 99 -8.79 -7.53 -2.28
C LEU A 99 -9.13 -7.64 -0.80
N PHE A 100 -8.94 -6.55 -0.03
CA PHE A 100 -9.12 -6.56 1.42
C PHE A 100 -9.83 -5.32 1.91
N SER A 101 -10.47 -5.44 3.09
CA SER A 101 -11.12 -4.34 3.80
C SER A 101 -10.33 -3.94 5.05
N SER A 102 -10.33 -2.66 5.39
CA SER A 102 -9.82 -2.20 6.68
C SER A 102 -10.57 -2.80 7.88
N LEU A 103 -11.81 -3.27 7.67
CA LEU A 103 -12.61 -3.94 8.70
C LEU A 103 -12.03 -5.31 9.10
N ASP A 104 -11.28 -5.93 8.21
CA ASP A 104 -10.65 -7.24 8.41
C ASP A 104 -9.14 -7.13 8.69
N LYS A 105 -8.58 -5.90 8.70
CA LYS A 105 -7.18 -5.62 9.04
C LYS A 105 -6.97 -5.67 10.55
N PHE A 106 -5.83 -6.23 10.97
CA PHE A 106 -5.44 -6.29 12.38
C PHE A 106 -3.92 -6.16 12.55
N ASP A 107 -3.49 -5.81 13.77
CA ASP A 107 -2.08 -5.66 14.12
C ASP A 107 -1.49 -7.03 14.51
N SER A 108 -0.81 -7.65 13.58
CA SER A 108 -0.19 -8.97 13.79
C SER A 108 1.23 -8.89 14.40
N GLY A 109 1.85 -7.70 14.37
CA GLY A 109 3.23 -7.52 14.81
C GLY A 109 4.29 -8.08 13.86
N CYS A 110 3.91 -8.59 12.67
CA CYS A 110 4.86 -9.17 11.71
C CYS A 110 5.61 -8.13 10.86
N GLY A 111 5.15 -6.86 10.87
CA GLY A 111 5.77 -5.77 10.11
C GLY A 111 5.20 -5.55 8.71
N TRP A 112 4.15 -6.26 8.35
CA TRP A 112 3.36 -6.09 7.11
C TRP A 112 1.88 -5.96 7.43
N PRO A 113 1.06 -5.32 6.54
CA PRO A 113 -0.38 -5.31 6.71
C PRO A 113 -0.94 -6.73 6.73
N SER A 114 -1.76 -7.01 7.74
CA SER A 114 -2.33 -8.33 7.99
C SER A 114 -3.85 -8.27 8.01
N PHE A 115 -4.48 -9.23 7.33
CA PHE A 115 -5.93 -9.32 7.20
C PHE A 115 -6.41 -10.72 7.60
N SER A 116 -7.59 -10.81 8.25
CA SER A 116 -8.18 -12.08 8.66
C SER A 116 -8.86 -12.84 7.52
N LYS A 117 -9.19 -12.14 6.42
CA LYS A 117 -9.77 -12.72 5.19
C LYS A 117 -9.71 -11.73 4.03
N PRO A 118 -9.77 -12.19 2.77
CA PRO A 118 -10.06 -11.33 1.62
C PRO A 118 -11.54 -10.89 1.60
N LEU A 119 -11.88 -9.92 0.75
CA LEU A 119 -13.27 -9.49 0.52
C LEU A 119 -14.15 -10.64 -0.02
N SER A 120 -13.59 -11.43 -0.94
CA SER A 120 -14.14 -12.70 -1.39
C SER A 120 -13.01 -13.72 -1.54
N ALA A 121 -13.28 -14.98 -1.25
CA ALA A 121 -12.35 -16.07 -1.47
C ALA A 121 -11.96 -16.21 -2.96
N THR A 122 -12.80 -15.72 -3.88
CA THR A 122 -12.53 -15.73 -5.32
C THR A 122 -11.65 -14.56 -5.81
N ASP A 123 -11.32 -13.60 -4.92
CA ASP A 123 -10.49 -12.43 -5.29
C ASP A 123 -9.00 -12.76 -5.25
N VAL A 124 -8.63 -13.87 -4.62
CA VAL A 124 -7.25 -14.35 -4.47
C VAL A 124 -7.11 -15.78 -4.93
N VAL A 125 -5.89 -16.14 -5.33
CA VAL A 125 -5.49 -17.51 -5.68
C VAL A 125 -4.34 -17.91 -4.76
N GLU A 126 -4.38 -19.13 -4.25
CA GLU A 126 -3.37 -19.68 -3.38
C GLU A 126 -2.50 -20.69 -4.13
N HIS A 127 -1.18 -20.60 -3.98
CA HIS A 127 -0.20 -21.51 -4.55
C HIS A 127 0.74 -22.03 -3.46
N VAL A 128 1.19 -23.26 -3.61
CA VAL A 128 2.27 -23.78 -2.76
C VAL A 128 3.57 -23.07 -3.15
N ASP A 129 4.25 -22.51 -2.14
CA ASP A 129 5.58 -21.91 -2.24
C ASP A 129 6.55 -22.69 -1.36
N ASP A 130 7.41 -23.49 -1.96
CA ASP A 130 8.46 -24.28 -1.33
C ASP A 130 9.85 -23.63 -1.44
N SER A 131 9.91 -22.38 -1.90
CA SER A 131 11.13 -21.57 -1.87
C SER A 131 11.62 -21.38 -0.43
N LEU A 132 12.89 -21.09 -0.23
CA LEU A 132 13.50 -20.89 1.08
C LEU A 132 13.52 -22.13 2.01
N GLY A 133 13.27 -23.36 1.49
CA GLY A 133 13.36 -24.61 2.26
C GLY A 133 12.25 -24.83 3.29
N MET A 134 11.13 -24.12 3.16
CA MET A 134 9.90 -24.33 3.94
C MET A 134 8.70 -24.24 2.99
N GLU A 135 7.67 -25.05 3.24
CA GLU A 135 6.42 -24.95 2.53
C GLU A 135 5.57 -23.81 3.09
N ARG A 136 5.14 -22.90 2.24
CA ARG A 136 4.24 -21.79 2.57
C ARG A 136 3.12 -21.73 1.54
N THR A 137 2.05 -21.00 1.84
CA THR A 137 0.96 -20.72 0.89
C THR A 137 1.08 -19.29 0.39
N GLU A 138 1.55 -19.14 -0.86
CA GLU A 138 1.57 -17.86 -1.57
C GLU A 138 0.16 -17.41 -1.90
N VAL A 139 -0.10 -16.12 -1.77
CA VAL A 139 -1.36 -15.46 -2.16
C VAL A 139 -1.09 -14.53 -3.33
N ARG A 140 -1.87 -14.69 -4.41
CA ARG A 140 -1.82 -13.87 -5.62
C ARG A 140 -3.20 -13.28 -5.92
N SER A 141 -3.25 -12.12 -6.59
CA SER A 141 -4.53 -11.57 -7.04
C SER A 141 -5.11 -12.36 -8.22
N GLN A 142 -6.43 -12.59 -8.21
CA GLN A 142 -7.10 -13.34 -9.26
C GLN A 142 -7.02 -12.64 -10.62
N ALA A 143 -7.15 -11.32 -10.69
CA ALA A 143 -7.26 -10.60 -11.96
C ALA A 143 -5.91 -10.38 -12.63
N ALA A 144 -4.88 -9.96 -11.89
CA ALA A 144 -3.59 -9.58 -12.44
C ALA A 144 -2.49 -10.60 -12.18
N ASP A 145 -2.77 -11.67 -11.43
CA ASP A 145 -1.75 -12.61 -11.00
C ASP A 145 -0.56 -11.90 -10.34
N SER A 146 -0.86 -10.86 -9.54
CA SER A 146 0.13 -10.15 -8.75
C SER A 146 0.48 -10.95 -7.51
N HIS A 147 1.76 -11.16 -7.23
CA HIS A 147 2.16 -11.66 -5.92
C HIS A 147 1.74 -10.65 -4.86
N LEU A 148 1.00 -11.11 -3.86
CA LEU A 148 0.52 -10.27 -2.75
C LEU A 148 1.33 -10.53 -1.47
N GLY A 149 1.60 -11.78 -1.15
CA GLY A 149 2.24 -12.21 0.07
C GLY A 149 1.91 -13.68 0.36
N HIS A 150 1.67 -14.01 1.62
CA HIS A 150 1.40 -15.38 2.06
C HIS A 150 0.26 -15.42 3.07
N VAL A 151 -0.40 -16.57 3.18
CA VAL A 151 -1.40 -16.86 4.21
C VAL A 151 -0.85 -17.86 5.21
N PHE A 152 -1.14 -17.64 6.49
CA PHE A 152 -0.73 -18.43 7.63
C PHE A 152 -1.94 -18.81 8.49
N ASP A 153 -1.82 -19.84 9.33
CA ASP A 153 -2.87 -20.37 10.22
C ASP A 153 -2.76 -19.84 11.66
N ASP A 154 -2.12 -18.70 11.85
CA ASP A 154 -1.86 -18.05 13.13
C ASP A 154 -2.64 -16.74 13.31
N GLY A 155 -3.70 -16.53 12.54
CA GLY A 155 -4.55 -15.34 12.58
C GLY A 155 -5.64 -15.39 13.67
N PRO A 156 -6.35 -14.26 13.88
CA PRO A 156 -7.46 -14.17 14.81
C PRO A 156 -8.76 -14.77 14.24
N GLY A 157 -9.72 -14.97 15.14
CA GLY A 157 -11.10 -15.29 14.79
C GLY A 157 -11.33 -16.74 14.37
N PRO A 158 -12.48 -17.01 13.77
CA PRO A 158 -12.93 -18.39 13.55
C PRO A 158 -12.16 -19.13 12.46
N THR A 159 -11.53 -18.42 11.52
CA THR A 159 -10.73 -19.03 10.43
C THR A 159 -9.30 -19.30 10.84
N HIS A 160 -8.80 -18.61 11.86
CA HIS A 160 -7.38 -18.60 12.27
C HIS A 160 -6.41 -18.24 11.13
N LEU A 161 -6.90 -17.61 10.05
CA LEU A 161 -6.06 -17.22 8.92
C LEU A 161 -5.51 -15.80 9.09
N ARG A 162 -4.26 -15.63 8.70
CA ARG A 162 -3.57 -14.35 8.59
C ARG A 162 -3.00 -14.21 7.18
N TYR A 163 -3.60 -13.34 6.39
CA TYR A 163 -3.08 -12.89 5.10
C TYR A 163 -2.05 -11.80 5.37
N CYS A 164 -0.77 -12.15 5.28
CA CYS A 164 0.37 -11.25 5.45
C CYS A 164 0.78 -10.71 4.07
N ILE A 165 0.44 -9.46 3.80
CA ILE A 165 0.43 -8.90 2.45
C ILE A 165 1.45 -7.77 2.33
N ASN A 166 2.20 -7.70 1.22
CA ASN A 166 3.10 -6.61 0.92
C ASN A 166 2.30 -5.32 0.64
N SER A 167 2.66 -4.22 1.29
CA SER A 167 2.08 -2.90 0.99
C SER A 167 2.30 -2.49 -0.45
N ALA A 168 3.46 -2.83 -1.03
CA ALA A 168 3.81 -2.52 -2.40
C ALA A 168 2.89 -3.19 -3.44
N SER A 169 2.22 -4.30 -3.09
CA SER A 169 1.23 -4.94 -3.96
C SER A 169 -0.15 -4.27 -3.89
N LEU A 170 -0.35 -3.34 -2.95
CA LEU A 170 -1.64 -2.75 -2.62
C LEU A 170 -1.68 -1.26 -2.97
N ARG A 171 -2.89 -0.77 -3.24
CA ARG A 171 -3.28 0.63 -3.22
C ARG A 171 -4.48 0.81 -2.30
N PHE A 172 -4.43 1.80 -1.41
CA PHE A 172 -5.53 2.09 -0.50
C PHE A 172 -6.53 3.06 -1.11
N ILE A 173 -7.81 2.76 -0.96
CA ILE A 173 -8.94 3.62 -1.35
C ILE A 173 -9.63 4.07 -0.06
N PRO A 174 -9.53 5.35 0.32
CA PRO A 174 -10.21 5.88 1.50
C PRO A 174 -11.72 5.70 1.43
N LEU A 175 -12.36 5.45 2.56
CA LEU A 175 -13.81 5.19 2.66
C LEU A 175 -14.65 6.29 2.02
N ASP A 176 -14.29 7.56 2.24
CA ASP A 176 -14.96 8.73 1.68
C ASP A 176 -14.76 8.89 0.15
N LYS A 177 -13.81 8.17 -0.43
CA LYS A 177 -13.50 8.17 -1.86
C LYS A 177 -14.02 6.93 -2.60
N MET A 178 -14.48 5.90 -1.87
CA MET A 178 -14.87 4.62 -2.48
C MET A 178 -15.95 4.76 -3.55
N GLU A 179 -16.99 5.58 -3.30
CA GLU A 179 -18.07 5.79 -4.26
C GLU A 179 -17.56 6.47 -5.54
N ALA A 180 -16.84 7.59 -5.40
CA ALA A 180 -16.27 8.33 -6.52
C ALA A 180 -15.22 7.53 -7.31
N ALA A 181 -14.52 6.61 -6.64
CA ALA A 181 -13.51 5.73 -7.26
C ALA A 181 -14.11 4.43 -7.86
N GLY A 182 -15.45 4.30 -7.93
CA GLY A 182 -16.12 3.14 -8.53
C GLY A 182 -16.27 1.92 -7.61
N TYR A 183 -15.97 2.05 -6.31
CA TYR A 183 -16.06 0.96 -5.33
C TYR A 183 -17.30 1.03 -4.45
N GLY A 184 -18.33 1.79 -4.84
CA GLY A 184 -19.56 2.00 -4.06
C GLY A 184 -20.26 0.72 -3.63
N LYS A 185 -20.22 -0.35 -4.42
CA LYS A 185 -20.80 -1.66 -4.09
C LYS A 185 -20.17 -2.33 -2.84
N TYR A 186 -19.03 -1.85 -2.37
CA TYR A 186 -18.34 -2.36 -1.18
C TYR A 186 -18.60 -1.52 0.09
N LEU A 187 -19.50 -0.53 0.03
CA LEU A 187 -19.81 0.35 1.16
C LEU A 187 -20.70 -0.32 2.23
N ASP A 188 -21.53 -1.31 1.87
CA ASP A 188 -22.47 -1.96 2.78
C ASP A 188 -21.87 -2.43 4.11
N PRO A 189 -20.69 -3.08 4.16
CA PRO A 189 -20.09 -3.47 5.43
C PRO A 189 -19.75 -2.27 6.33
N PHE A 190 -19.29 -1.16 5.74
CA PHE A 190 -18.97 0.07 6.45
C PHE A 190 -20.23 0.80 6.95
N ILE A 191 -21.32 0.75 6.17
CA ILE A 191 -22.63 1.27 6.59
C ILE A 191 -23.14 0.48 7.81
N LYS A 192 -23.08 -0.86 7.75
CA LYS A 192 -23.48 -1.74 8.86
C LYS A 192 -22.64 -1.54 10.12
N ALA A 193 -21.36 -1.22 9.94
CA ALA A 193 -20.46 -0.87 11.03
C ALA A 193 -20.64 0.57 11.58
N GLY A 194 -21.53 1.38 10.97
CA GLY A 194 -21.78 2.77 11.36
C GLY A 194 -20.67 3.75 10.98
N LEU A 195 -19.76 3.33 10.12
CA LEU A 195 -18.58 4.12 9.69
C LEU A 195 -18.84 4.99 8.45
N TYR A 196 -19.90 4.69 7.70
CA TYR A 196 -20.30 5.44 6.51
C TYR A 196 -21.79 5.72 6.53
N LYS A 197 -22.17 6.94 6.17
CA LYS A 197 -23.55 7.34 5.93
C LYS A 197 -23.70 7.77 4.49
N PRO A 198 -24.52 7.10 3.67
CA PRO A 198 -24.78 7.52 2.30
C PRO A 198 -25.30 8.97 2.29
N THR A 199 -24.69 9.83 1.49
CA THR A 199 -25.27 11.15 1.22
C THR A 199 -26.47 10.91 0.30
N ASN A 200 -27.69 11.19 0.77
CA ASN A 200 -28.90 11.19 -0.05
C ASN A 200 -28.76 12.28 -1.11
N THR A 201 -28.08 11.99 -2.21
CA THR A 201 -28.22 12.79 -3.42
C THR A 201 -29.60 12.41 -4.00
N SER A 202 -30.63 13.11 -3.55
CA SER A 202 -31.97 13.03 -4.12
C SER A 202 -31.88 13.26 -5.62
N THR A 203 -31.98 12.20 -6.42
CA THR A 203 -32.41 12.34 -7.81
C THR A 203 -33.83 12.86 -7.78
N ASN A 204 -33.98 14.18 -7.79
CA ASN A 204 -35.22 14.81 -8.20
C ASN A 204 -35.38 14.50 -9.70
N SER A 205 -35.86 13.30 -9.99
CA SER A 205 -36.56 13.03 -11.25
C SER A 205 -37.87 13.80 -11.15
N ALA A 206 -37.85 15.04 -11.66
CA ALA A 206 -39.02 15.81 -11.87
C ALA A 206 -39.96 15.02 -12.80
N ALA A 207 -41.03 14.48 -12.22
CA ALA A 207 -42.20 14.10 -12.98
C ALA A 207 -42.78 15.38 -13.57
N GLY A 208 -42.42 15.65 -14.82
CA GLY A 208 -43.09 16.64 -15.65
C GLY A 208 -44.40 16.07 -16.13
N LYS A 209 -45.44 16.79 -15.80
CA LYS A 209 -46.81 16.62 -16.36
C LYS A 209 -46.78 16.88 -17.86
#